data_150b8c2dec8c3317f561c1cfdad28339
#
_entry.id   150b8c2dec8c3317f561c1cfdad28339
#
_cell.length_a   1.000
_cell.length_b   1.000
_cell.length_c   1.000
_cell.angle_alpha   90.00
_cell.angle_beta   90.00
_cell.angle_gamma   90.00
#
_symmetry.space_group_name_H-M   'P 1'
#
loop_
_entity.id
_entity.type
_entity.pdbx_description
1 polymer ?
#
loop_
_entity_poly.entity_id
_entity_poly.type
_entity_poly.pdbx_seq_one_letter_code
_entity_poly.pdbx_strand_id
1 'polypeptide(L)'
;MGWTEYHASCYKNGKVDRKAEMDTYYNWEDEHRKVEVLKSSMVGSTYYAAVKSINKTNGYEGVNAVICLTSTNSKDYFNFAYKDMDESCGPYKCDCPKGILDLLTPTENEYALEWRKQCYKNLAAKKNPNAFNKLPVGTVIKVTMPFDTKYFKAGQEVKLRKRTKWNSNRTEWITMNGVACRFTASLMKMLQENYEIVSKGDC
;
A
#
# COMPACT_ATOMS: atom_id res chain seq x y z
N MET A 1 -0.36 12.44 16.54
CA MET A 1 0.69 12.27 15.50
C MET A 1 1.04 13.68 15.03
N GLY A 2 2.28 14.12 15.22
CA GLY A 2 2.77 15.40 14.73
C GLY A 2 3.45 15.24 13.37
N TRP A 3 3.35 16.27 12.54
CA TRP A 3 4.17 16.42 11.34
C TRP A 3 5.37 17.28 11.68
N THR A 4 6.55 16.89 11.20
CA THR A 4 7.75 17.72 11.28
C THR A 4 8.00 18.32 9.91
N GLU A 5 8.29 19.62 9.89
CA GLU A 5 8.55 20.40 8.69
C GLU A 5 10.04 20.66 8.54
N TYR A 6 10.56 20.45 7.35
CA TYR A 6 11.95 20.74 6.97
C TYR A 6 12.00 21.58 5.71
N HIS A 7 13.02 22.42 5.58
CA HIS A 7 13.36 23.02 4.30
C HIS A 7 13.72 21.92 3.31
N ALA A 8 13.05 21.94 2.16
CA ALA A 8 13.36 20.99 1.09
C ALA A 8 14.72 21.34 0.48
N SER A 9 15.55 20.32 0.29
CA SER A 9 16.89 20.39 -0.33
C SER A 9 16.96 19.61 -1.63
N CYS A 10 16.06 18.66 -1.84
CA CYS A 10 16.04 17.77 -2.99
C CYS A 10 14.86 18.08 -3.93
N TYR A 11 15.17 18.40 -5.18
CA TYR A 11 14.16 18.76 -6.18
C TYR A 11 14.28 17.91 -7.44
N LYS A 12 13.12 17.55 -8.02
CA LYS A 12 13.00 16.89 -9.31
C LYS A 12 11.91 17.54 -10.14
N ASN A 13 12.26 18.02 -11.33
CA ASN A 13 11.34 18.73 -12.23
C ASN A 13 10.63 19.91 -11.55
N GLY A 14 11.33 20.70 -10.74
CA GLY A 14 10.81 21.87 -10.03
C GLY A 14 9.86 21.56 -8.86
N LYS A 15 9.78 20.29 -8.43
CA LYS A 15 9.00 19.84 -7.28
C LYS A 15 9.90 19.16 -6.27
N VAL A 16 9.54 19.23 -5.01
CA VAL A 16 10.25 18.51 -3.93
C VAL A 16 10.26 17.01 -4.23
N ASP A 17 11.45 16.42 -4.25
CA ASP A 17 11.64 14.97 -4.34
C ASP A 17 11.63 14.36 -2.95
N ARG A 18 10.42 14.01 -2.47
CA ARG A 18 10.22 13.44 -1.14
C ARG A 18 11.02 12.15 -0.89
N LYS A 19 11.27 11.37 -1.95
CA LYS A 19 12.09 10.17 -1.82
C LYS A 19 13.54 10.53 -1.52
N ALA A 20 14.11 11.45 -2.29
CA ALA A 20 15.48 11.90 -2.10
C ALA A 20 15.68 12.61 -0.74
N GLU A 21 14.70 13.39 -0.28
CA GLU A 21 14.72 13.99 1.07
C GLU A 21 14.83 12.91 2.15
N MET A 22 14.00 11.87 2.08
CA MET A 22 14.02 10.78 3.06
C MET A 22 15.27 9.91 2.94
N ASP A 23 15.79 9.67 1.72
CA ASP A 23 17.04 8.98 1.52
C ASP A 23 18.21 9.74 2.19
N THR A 24 18.23 11.07 2.06
CA THR A 24 19.23 11.93 2.71
C THR A 24 19.09 11.89 4.23
N TYR A 25 17.86 11.95 4.74
CA TYR A 25 17.59 11.92 6.18
C TYR A 25 18.07 10.60 6.85
N TYR A 26 17.95 9.47 6.18
CA TYR A 26 18.37 8.16 6.70
C TYR A 26 19.79 7.74 6.27
N ASN A 27 20.57 8.63 5.64
CA ASN A 27 21.98 8.39 5.34
C ASN A 27 22.84 9.33 6.20
N TRP A 28 23.35 8.81 7.29
CA TRP A 28 24.24 9.56 8.19
C TRP A 28 25.21 8.65 8.92
N GLU A 29 26.28 9.24 9.40
CA GLU A 29 27.32 8.55 10.14
C GLU A 29 27.87 9.49 11.22
N ASP A 30 28.04 8.95 12.43
CA ASP A 30 28.72 9.60 13.55
C ASP A 30 29.81 8.68 14.12
N GLU A 31 30.38 9.03 15.27
CA GLU A 31 31.41 8.23 15.94
C GLU A 31 30.89 6.87 16.46
N HIS A 32 29.61 6.75 16.75
CA HIS A 32 28.99 5.56 17.34
C HIS A 32 28.18 4.72 16.37
N ARG A 33 27.62 5.34 15.34
CA ARG A 33 26.67 4.70 14.43
C ARG A 33 26.88 5.11 12.98
N LYS A 34 26.58 4.16 12.08
CA LYS A 34 26.35 4.45 10.67
C LYS A 34 24.97 3.96 10.28
N VAL A 35 24.21 4.79 9.60
CA VAL A 35 22.90 4.48 9.06
C VAL A 35 22.91 4.72 7.56
N GLU A 36 22.46 3.75 6.78
CA GLU A 36 22.55 3.75 5.31
C GLU A 36 21.28 3.18 4.68
N VAL A 37 20.71 3.90 3.71
CA VAL A 37 19.60 3.41 2.90
C VAL A 37 20.10 2.47 1.83
N LEU A 38 19.82 1.18 1.94
CA LEU A 38 20.16 0.18 0.93
C LEU A 38 19.22 0.23 -0.27
N LYS A 39 17.94 0.44 -0.01
CA LYS A 39 16.89 0.52 -1.02
C LYS A 39 15.68 1.24 -0.47
N SER A 40 15.09 2.12 -1.28
CA SER A 40 13.89 2.86 -0.91
C SER A 40 12.87 2.96 -2.04
N SER A 41 11.64 3.27 -1.69
CA SER A 41 10.54 3.45 -2.63
C SER A 41 9.43 4.31 -2.03
N MET A 42 8.75 5.07 -2.89
CA MET A 42 7.49 5.74 -2.55
C MET A 42 6.30 4.91 -3.04
N VAL A 43 5.34 4.64 -2.15
CA VAL A 43 4.04 4.07 -2.49
C VAL A 43 2.95 5.07 -2.08
N GLY A 44 2.48 5.84 -3.06
CA GLY A 44 1.64 7.02 -2.80
C GLY A 44 2.40 8.07 -1.98
N SER A 45 1.92 8.40 -0.79
CA SER A 45 2.57 9.31 0.15
C SER A 45 3.41 8.61 1.23
N THR A 46 3.55 7.30 1.15
CA THR A 46 4.32 6.51 2.13
C THR A 46 5.69 6.17 1.56
N TYR A 47 6.72 6.54 2.30
CA TYR A 47 8.11 6.12 2.05
C TYR A 47 8.37 4.79 2.75
N TYR A 48 9.03 3.87 2.05
CA TYR A 48 9.55 2.61 2.56
C TYR A 48 11.02 2.50 2.24
N ALA A 49 11.84 2.08 3.20
CA ALA A 49 13.25 1.82 2.98
C ALA A 49 13.73 0.61 3.77
N ALA A 50 14.67 -0.14 3.18
CA ALA A 50 15.55 -1.04 3.92
C ALA A 50 16.74 -0.21 4.38
N VAL A 51 16.88 -0.01 5.67
CA VAL A 51 17.92 0.81 6.29
C VAL A 51 18.87 -0.09 7.07
N LYS A 52 20.14 -0.06 6.69
CA LYS A 52 21.22 -0.72 7.42
C LYS A 52 21.69 0.17 8.55
N SER A 53 21.70 -0.36 9.76
CA SER A 53 22.27 0.29 10.93
C SER A 53 23.47 -0.51 11.43
N ILE A 54 24.57 0.18 11.65
CA ILE A 54 25.83 -0.37 12.18
C ILE A 54 26.13 0.35 13.48
N ASN A 55 26.20 -0.39 14.58
CA ASN A 55 26.69 0.12 15.84
C ASN A 55 28.21 -0.13 15.93
N LYS A 56 29.00 0.94 15.80
CA LYS A 56 30.47 0.86 15.79
C LYS A 56 31.08 0.47 17.13
N THR A 57 30.33 0.65 18.21
CA THR A 57 30.83 0.34 19.58
C THR A 57 30.82 -1.16 19.85
N ASN A 58 29.78 -1.88 19.39
CA ASN A 58 29.64 -3.32 19.66
C ASN A 58 29.66 -4.19 18.41
N GLY A 59 29.84 -3.59 17.24
CA GLY A 59 29.91 -4.31 15.96
C GLY A 59 28.56 -4.87 15.45
N TYR A 60 27.43 -4.53 16.10
CA TYR A 60 26.12 -5.00 15.67
C TYR A 60 25.73 -4.39 14.33
N GLU A 61 25.30 -5.23 13.38
CA GLU A 61 24.74 -4.82 12.11
C GLU A 61 23.34 -5.41 11.91
N GLY A 62 22.43 -4.60 11.41
CA GLY A 62 21.08 -5.06 11.07
C GLY A 62 20.44 -4.21 9.97
N VAL A 63 19.53 -4.81 9.22
CA VAL A 63 18.72 -4.13 8.19
C VAL A 63 17.26 -4.21 8.59
N ASN A 64 16.67 -3.06 8.89
CA ASN A 64 15.27 -2.93 9.28
C ASN A 64 14.49 -2.11 8.25
N ALA A 65 13.18 -2.31 8.19
CA ALA A 65 12.32 -1.46 7.38
C ALA A 65 11.98 -0.17 8.12
N VAL A 66 12.12 0.95 7.43
CA VAL A 66 11.61 2.26 7.84
C VAL A 66 10.36 2.60 7.02
N ILE A 67 9.34 3.11 7.69
CA ILE A 67 8.06 3.48 7.11
C ILE A 67 7.70 4.90 7.52
N CYS A 68 7.59 5.83 6.57
CA CYS A 68 7.26 7.22 6.84
C CYS A 68 6.14 7.73 5.94
N LEU A 69 5.18 8.44 6.52
CA LEU A 69 4.22 9.24 5.76
C LEU A 69 4.90 10.56 5.38
N THR A 70 4.78 10.95 4.12
CA THR A 70 5.39 12.18 3.62
C THR A 70 4.36 13.09 2.96
N SER A 71 4.59 14.41 3.04
CA SER A 71 3.77 15.42 2.39
C SER A 71 4.63 16.61 1.95
N THR A 72 4.13 17.39 0.99
CA THR A 72 4.69 18.69 0.62
C THR A 72 3.57 19.73 0.67
N ASN A 73 3.69 20.71 1.54
CA ASN A 73 2.69 21.77 1.70
C ASN A 73 3.03 23.03 0.88
N SER A 74 4.29 23.15 0.45
CA SER A 74 4.78 24.25 -0.38
C SER A 74 5.88 23.76 -1.32
N LYS A 75 6.42 24.68 -2.14
CA LYS A 75 7.57 24.39 -3.00
C LYS A 75 8.88 24.27 -2.20
N ASP A 76 8.92 24.82 -0.99
CA ASP A 76 10.15 25.01 -0.23
C ASP A 76 10.21 24.15 1.03
N TYR A 77 9.10 23.51 1.39
CA TYR A 77 9.00 22.71 2.61
C TYR A 77 8.58 21.28 2.33
N PHE A 78 9.22 20.39 3.04
CA PHE A 78 8.96 18.96 3.07
C PHE A 78 8.52 18.57 4.49
N ASN A 79 7.45 17.80 4.57
CA ASN A 79 6.94 17.30 5.84
C ASN A 79 6.92 15.78 5.88
N PHE A 80 7.25 15.20 7.01
CA PHE A 80 6.98 13.80 7.28
C PHE A 80 6.36 13.61 8.66
N ALA A 81 5.71 12.49 8.88
CA ALA A 81 5.09 12.17 10.15
C ALA A 81 6.16 11.93 11.20
N TYR A 82 5.99 12.55 12.36
CA TYR A 82 6.92 12.62 13.48
C TYR A 82 7.39 11.26 14.03
N LYS A 83 6.77 10.17 13.69
CA LYS A 83 7.29 8.84 14.03
C LYS A 83 7.94 8.26 12.80
N ASP A 84 9.25 8.33 12.79
CA ASP A 84 10.09 7.35 12.11
C ASP A 84 9.72 5.99 12.70
N MET A 85 8.89 5.28 11.99
CA MET A 85 8.48 4.01 12.49
C MET A 85 9.35 2.98 11.80
N ASP A 86 10.18 2.29 12.55
CA ASP A 86 10.71 1.04 12.09
C ASP A 86 9.62 -0.05 12.21
N GLU A 87 9.78 -1.15 11.51
CA GLU A 87 8.82 -2.25 11.49
C GLU A 87 8.54 -2.87 12.88
N SER A 88 9.32 -2.51 13.90
CA SER A 88 9.23 -3.07 15.26
C SER A 88 8.24 -2.35 16.17
N CYS A 89 7.67 -1.23 15.73
CA CYS A 89 6.82 -0.38 16.56
C CYS A 89 5.32 -0.32 16.15
N GLY A 90 4.78 -1.12 15.20
CA GLY A 90 3.44 -1.14 14.58
C GLY A 90 2.25 -0.43 15.25
N PRO A 91 1.11 -0.26 14.60
CA PRO A 91 0.62 -0.75 13.32
C PRO A 91 0.92 0.19 12.15
N TYR A 92 1.19 -0.36 10.96
CA TYR A 92 1.63 0.39 9.80
C TYR A 92 0.91 0.10 8.50
N LYS A 93 1.17 0.96 7.51
CA LYS A 93 0.92 0.69 6.10
C LYS A 93 1.71 -0.55 5.66
N CYS A 94 1.03 -1.54 5.05
CA CYS A 94 1.62 -2.83 4.67
C CYS A 94 1.69 -2.97 3.15
N ASP A 95 2.11 -1.91 2.45
CA ASP A 95 2.28 -1.90 1.00
C ASP A 95 3.75 -1.90 0.58
N CYS A 96 4.64 -2.36 1.46
CA CYS A 96 6.09 -2.37 1.23
C CYS A 96 6.45 -3.20 0.00
N PRO A 97 7.27 -2.68 -0.92
CA PRO A 97 7.75 -3.42 -2.09
C PRO A 97 8.58 -4.65 -1.70
N LYS A 98 8.38 -5.76 -2.44
CA LYS A 98 9.10 -7.01 -2.20
C LYS A 98 10.63 -6.83 -2.14
N GLY A 99 11.19 -6.02 -3.04
CA GLY A 99 12.64 -5.83 -3.09
C GLY A 99 13.22 -5.04 -1.90
N ILE A 100 12.40 -4.44 -1.03
CA ILE A 100 12.79 -3.90 0.28
C ILE A 100 12.71 -5.00 1.32
N LEU A 101 11.58 -5.73 1.36
CA LEU A 101 11.37 -6.84 2.30
C LEU A 101 12.45 -7.92 2.21
N ASP A 102 12.95 -8.19 0.99
CA ASP A 102 13.98 -9.21 0.74
C ASP A 102 15.37 -8.84 1.31
N LEU A 103 15.60 -7.58 1.68
CA LEU A 103 16.86 -7.09 2.25
C LEU A 103 16.87 -7.11 3.79
N LEU A 104 15.72 -7.29 4.42
CA LEU A 104 15.59 -7.18 5.87
C LEU A 104 16.23 -8.38 6.58
N THR A 105 16.98 -8.10 7.64
CA THR A 105 17.55 -9.16 8.48
C THR A 105 16.45 -9.93 9.21
N PRO A 106 16.65 -11.22 9.54
CA PRO A 106 15.75 -11.96 10.41
C PRO A 106 15.52 -11.24 11.73
N THR A 107 14.32 -11.37 12.30
CA THR A 107 13.95 -10.74 13.57
C THR A 107 13.03 -11.66 14.36
N GLU A 108 13.07 -11.55 15.69
CA GLU A 108 12.13 -12.21 16.62
C GLU A 108 11.05 -11.24 17.13
N ASN A 109 11.09 -9.97 16.69
CA ASN A 109 10.11 -8.98 17.10
C ASN A 109 8.73 -9.30 16.49
N GLU A 110 7.73 -9.54 17.32
CA GLU A 110 6.38 -9.95 16.91
C GLU A 110 5.69 -8.93 15.98
N TYR A 111 5.88 -7.63 16.24
CA TYR A 111 5.30 -6.58 15.42
C TYR A 111 5.90 -6.57 14.01
N ALA A 112 7.23 -6.71 13.91
CA ALA A 112 7.92 -6.79 12.64
C ALA A 112 7.51 -8.04 11.86
N LEU A 113 7.42 -9.18 12.50
CA LEU A 113 6.98 -10.44 11.88
C LEU A 113 5.55 -10.33 11.32
N GLU A 114 4.61 -9.80 12.10
CA GLU A 114 3.22 -9.64 11.64
C GLU A 114 3.13 -8.60 10.51
N TRP A 115 3.87 -7.49 10.59
CA TRP A 115 3.91 -6.50 9.52
C TRP A 115 4.48 -7.09 8.22
N ARG A 116 5.61 -7.83 8.27
CA ARG A 116 6.21 -8.51 7.11
C ARG A 116 5.22 -9.50 6.49
N LYS A 117 4.57 -10.33 7.31
CA LYS A 117 3.54 -11.28 6.88
C LYS A 117 2.39 -10.58 6.14
N GLN A 118 1.88 -9.46 6.69
CA GLN A 118 0.82 -8.69 6.05
C GLN A 118 1.29 -8.04 4.73
N CYS A 119 2.53 -7.56 4.65
CA CYS A 119 3.11 -7.05 3.41
C CYS A 119 3.17 -8.13 2.32
N TYR A 120 3.65 -9.33 2.64
CA TYR A 120 3.67 -10.45 1.69
C TYR A 120 2.27 -10.89 1.26
N LYS A 121 1.31 -10.92 2.18
CA LYS A 121 -0.10 -11.17 1.87
C LYS A 121 -0.65 -10.15 0.86
N ASN A 122 -0.39 -8.86 1.07
CA ASN A 122 -0.81 -7.79 0.18
C ASN A 122 -0.14 -7.90 -1.21
N LEU A 123 1.15 -8.25 -1.25
CA LEU A 123 1.88 -8.49 -2.50
C LEU A 123 1.32 -9.69 -3.28
N ALA A 124 0.97 -10.78 -2.61
CA ALA A 124 0.34 -11.94 -3.22
C ALA A 124 -1.04 -11.59 -3.78
N ALA A 125 -1.85 -10.84 -3.02
CA ALA A 125 -3.14 -10.34 -3.48
C ALA A 125 -3.03 -9.44 -4.72
N LYS A 126 -2.01 -8.56 -4.78
CA LYS A 126 -1.73 -7.72 -5.95
C LYS A 126 -1.34 -8.52 -7.20
N LYS A 127 -0.73 -9.69 -7.03
CA LYS A 127 -0.35 -10.60 -8.14
C LYS A 127 -1.48 -11.51 -8.59
N ASN A 128 -2.50 -11.70 -7.76
CA ASN A 128 -3.62 -12.58 -8.11
C ASN A 128 -4.40 -12.00 -9.31
N PRO A 129 -4.43 -12.69 -10.48
CA PRO A 129 -5.19 -12.24 -11.64
C PRO A 129 -6.71 -12.30 -11.42
N ASN A 130 -7.15 -13.04 -10.41
CA ASN A 130 -8.55 -13.15 -9.98
C ASN A 130 -8.89 -12.18 -8.85
N ALA A 131 -7.96 -11.31 -8.42
CA ALA A 131 -8.26 -10.30 -7.42
C ALA A 131 -9.40 -9.40 -7.93
N PHE A 132 -10.38 -9.15 -7.08
CA PHE A 132 -11.61 -8.43 -7.40
C PHE A 132 -11.39 -7.13 -8.20
N ASN A 133 -10.35 -6.37 -7.84
CA ASN A 133 -10.00 -5.11 -8.49
C ASN A 133 -9.29 -5.25 -9.85
N LYS A 134 -8.97 -6.50 -10.26
CA LYS A 134 -8.31 -6.83 -11.53
C LYS A 134 -9.22 -7.61 -12.48
N LEU A 135 -10.45 -7.85 -12.07
CA LEU A 135 -11.39 -8.56 -12.90
C LEU A 135 -11.63 -7.78 -14.21
N PRO A 136 -11.53 -8.43 -15.38
CA PRO A 136 -11.79 -7.79 -16.66
C PRO A 136 -13.27 -7.39 -16.81
N VAL A 137 -13.51 -6.39 -17.64
CA VAL A 137 -14.87 -6.01 -18.02
C VAL A 137 -15.57 -7.21 -18.67
N GLY A 138 -16.83 -7.44 -18.35
CA GLY A 138 -17.56 -8.62 -18.79
C GLY A 138 -17.59 -9.75 -17.77
N THR A 139 -16.71 -9.73 -16.75
CA THR A 139 -16.71 -10.74 -15.67
C THR A 139 -18.07 -10.75 -14.95
N VAL A 140 -18.61 -11.94 -14.77
CA VAL A 140 -19.79 -12.20 -13.93
C VAL A 140 -19.33 -12.85 -12.63
N ILE A 141 -19.78 -12.31 -11.53
CA ILE A 141 -19.56 -12.89 -10.19
C ILE A 141 -20.90 -13.22 -9.53
N LYS A 142 -20.90 -14.26 -8.72
CA LYS A 142 -21.98 -14.61 -7.80
C LYS A 142 -21.65 -14.07 -6.42
N VAL A 143 -22.60 -13.36 -5.82
CA VAL A 143 -22.45 -12.82 -4.46
C VAL A 143 -22.62 -13.95 -3.45
N THR A 144 -21.62 -14.21 -2.62
CA THR A 144 -21.64 -15.29 -1.61
C THR A 144 -21.84 -14.78 -0.18
N MET A 145 -22.29 -13.52 -0.02
CA MET A 145 -22.64 -12.98 1.30
C MET A 145 -23.71 -13.83 1.97
N PRO A 146 -23.61 -14.08 3.28
CA PRO A 146 -24.56 -14.94 4.01
C PRO A 146 -25.91 -14.27 4.30
N PHE A 147 -26.11 -13.01 3.87
CA PHE A 147 -27.34 -12.24 4.12
C PHE A 147 -27.64 -11.27 2.95
N ASP A 148 -28.89 -10.98 2.79
CA ASP A 148 -29.36 -9.97 1.82
C ASP A 148 -29.01 -8.55 2.31
N THR A 149 -28.60 -7.72 1.38
CA THR A 149 -28.41 -6.28 1.63
C THR A 149 -29.46 -5.48 0.88
N LYS A 150 -29.56 -4.18 1.14
CA LYS A 150 -30.44 -3.29 0.38
C LYS A 150 -30.17 -3.34 -1.14
N TYR A 151 -28.97 -3.74 -1.57
CA TYR A 151 -28.51 -3.67 -2.95
C TYR A 151 -28.25 -5.02 -3.60
N PHE A 152 -28.07 -6.09 -2.81
CA PHE A 152 -27.79 -7.44 -3.28
C PHE A 152 -28.54 -8.47 -2.48
N LYS A 153 -28.90 -9.54 -3.20
CA LYS A 153 -29.36 -10.79 -2.58
C LYS A 153 -28.21 -11.79 -2.54
N ALA A 154 -28.17 -12.62 -1.53
CA ALA A 154 -27.30 -13.77 -1.46
C ALA A 154 -27.53 -14.65 -2.70
N GLY A 155 -26.47 -15.10 -3.34
CA GLY A 155 -26.54 -15.87 -4.59
C GLY A 155 -26.83 -15.08 -5.86
N GLN A 156 -27.02 -13.76 -5.79
CA GLN A 156 -27.25 -12.92 -6.96
C GLN A 156 -26.01 -12.85 -7.85
N GLU A 157 -26.21 -12.94 -9.16
CA GLU A 157 -25.16 -12.67 -10.14
C GLU A 157 -25.13 -11.21 -10.55
N VAL A 158 -23.90 -10.66 -10.67
CA VAL A 158 -23.65 -9.30 -11.12
C VAL A 158 -22.50 -9.28 -12.13
N LYS A 159 -22.59 -8.39 -13.10
CA LYS A 159 -21.63 -8.27 -14.20
C LYS A 159 -20.85 -6.96 -14.13
N LEU A 160 -19.55 -7.01 -14.37
CA LEU A 160 -18.70 -5.84 -14.47
C LEU A 160 -18.79 -5.22 -15.89
N ARG A 161 -19.12 -3.94 -16.00
CA ARG A 161 -19.12 -3.22 -17.27
C ARG A 161 -18.38 -1.88 -17.20
N LYS A 162 -18.01 -1.31 -18.35
CA LYS A 162 -17.58 0.08 -18.43
C LYS A 162 -18.77 0.99 -18.16
N ARG A 163 -18.55 2.08 -17.45
CA ARG A 163 -19.57 3.09 -17.18
C ARG A 163 -19.90 3.86 -18.46
N THR A 164 -21.16 3.93 -18.82
CA THR A 164 -21.60 4.55 -20.09
C THR A 164 -21.77 6.08 -20.01
N LYS A 165 -21.77 6.65 -18.82
CA LYS A 165 -21.94 8.10 -18.63
C LYS A 165 -20.58 8.82 -18.54
N TRP A 166 -20.43 9.92 -19.33
CA TRP A 166 -19.40 10.94 -19.17
C TRP A 166 -17.95 10.50 -19.48
N ASN A 167 -17.69 9.82 -20.60
CA ASN A 167 -16.32 9.42 -21.03
C ASN A 167 -15.43 8.89 -19.87
N SER A 168 -16.04 8.18 -18.96
CA SER A 168 -15.39 7.69 -17.75
C SER A 168 -14.74 6.34 -18.05
N ASN A 169 -13.42 6.24 -17.85
CA ASN A 169 -12.70 4.97 -17.84
C ASN A 169 -13.03 4.10 -16.61
N ARG A 170 -14.07 4.49 -15.84
CA ARG A 170 -14.49 3.76 -14.63
C ARG A 170 -15.36 2.58 -15.00
N THR A 171 -15.27 1.55 -14.17
CA THR A 171 -16.12 0.36 -14.22
C THR A 171 -17.22 0.44 -13.17
N GLU A 172 -18.31 -0.29 -13.39
CA GLU A 172 -19.41 -0.45 -12.43
C GLU A 172 -19.96 -1.87 -12.48
N TRP A 173 -20.47 -2.34 -11.37
CA TRP A 173 -21.20 -3.60 -11.30
C TRP A 173 -22.68 -3.36 -11.63
N ILE A 174 -23.26 -4.24 -12.41
CA ILE A 174 -24.67 -4.22 -12.79
C ILE A 174 -25.30 -5.58 -12.50
N THR A 175 -26.59 -5.57 -12.20
CA THR A 175 -27.38 -6.82 -12.20
C THR A 175 -27.45 -7.40 -13.59
N MET A 176 -27.83 -8.67 -13.74
CA MET A 176 -28.02 -9.31 -15.07
C MET A 176 -29.09 -8.60 -15.88
N ASN A 177 -30.04 -7.90 -15.26
CA ASN A 177 -31.05 -7.06 -15.91
C ASN A 177 -30.55 -5.63 -16.27
N GLY A 178 -29.26 -5.37 -16.11
CA GLY A 178 -28.63 -4.10 -16.52
C GLY A 178 -28.75 -2.94 -15.53
N VAL A 179 -29.30 -3.16 -14.34
CA VAL A 179 -29.44 -2.14 -13.29
C VAL A 179 -28.10 -1.93 -12.59
N ALA A 180 -27.61 -0.68 -12.51
CA ALA A 180 -26.36 -0.37 -11.84
C ALA A 180 -26.46 -0.57 -10.32
N CYS A 181 -25.51 -1.33 -9.79
CA CYS A 181 -25.40 -1.58 -8.36
C CYS A 181 -24.65 -0.43 -7.71
N ARG A 182 -25.25 0.22 -6.71
CA ARG A 182 -24.61 1.26 -5.93
C ARG A 182 -24.01 0.67 -4.66
N PHE A 183 -22.71 0.80 -4.53
CA PHE A 183 -21.98 0.31 -3.36
C PHE A 183 -21.54 1.46 -2.46
N THR A 184 -21.71 1.29 -1.15
CA THR A 184 -20.90 2.02 -0.17
C THR A 184 -19.51 1.40 -0.09
N ALA A 185 -18.54 2.12 0.45
CA ALA A 185 -17.17 1.59 0.63
C ALA A 185 -17.15 0.29 1.47
N SER A 186 -18.00 0.21 2.50
CA SER A 186 -18.14 -0.99 3.34
C SER A 186 -18.73 -2.18 2.58
N LEU A 187 -19.79 -1.97 1.79
CA LEU A 187 -20.37 -3.03 0.94
C LEU A 187 -19.39 -3.51 -0.13
N MET A 188 -18.60 -2.61 -0.71
CA MET A 188 -17.57 -2.99 -1.66
C MET A 188 -16.50 -3.87 -1.01
N LYS A 189 -16.05 -3.55 0.20
CA LYS A 189 -15.12 -4.37 0.96
C LYS A 189 -15.70 -5.76 1.25
N MET A 190 -16.94 -5.82 1.69
CA MET A 190 -17.65 -7.10 1.93
C MET A 190 -17.76 -7.94 0.66
N LEU A 191 -18.11 -7.32 -0.49
CA LEU A 191 -18.19 -8.01 -1.76
C LEU A 191 -16.83 -8.56 -2.20
N GLN A 192 -15.73 -7.83 -1.97
CA GLN A 192 -14.36 -8.29 -2.28
C GLN A 192 -13.96 -9.56 -1.53
N GLU A 193 -14.56 -9.81 -0.39
CA GLU A 193 -14.30 -10.97 0.45
C GLU A 193 -15.32 -12.12 0.23
N ASN A 194 -16.46 -11.84 -0.45
CA ASN A 194 -17.60 -12.75 -0.56
C ASN A 194 -18.12 -12.82 -2.00
N TYR A 195 -17.35 -13.41 -2.91
CA TYR A 195 -17.78 -13.65 -4.29
C TYR A 195 -17.13 -14.90 -4.88
N GLU A 196 -17.80 -15.46 -5.88
CA GLU A 196 -17.30 -16.51 -6.75
C GLU A 196 -17.34 -16.02 -8.21
N ILE A 197 -16.31 -16.33 -8.99
CA ILE A 197 -16.28 -16.00 -10.42
C ILE A 197 -17.11 -17.04 -11.16
N VAL A 198 -18.20 -16.61 -11.79
CA VAL A 198 -19.05 -17.45 -12.65
C VAL A 198 -18.49 -17.53 -14.05
N SER A 199 -18.13 -16.37 -14.63
CA SER A 199 -17.45 -16.30 -15.92
C SER A 199 -16.49 -15.10 -15.96
N LYS A 200 -15.37 -15.24 -16.66
CA LYS A 200 -14.47 -14.13 -16.91
C LYS A 200 -14.89 -13.40 -18.19
N GLY A 201 -14.79 -12.06 -18.16
CA GLY A 201 -14.89 -11.28 -19.39
C GLY A 201 -13.67 -11.54 -20.28
N ASP A 202 -13.84 -11.37 -21.57
CA ASP A 202 -12.73 -11.39 -22.52
C ASP A 202 -11.80 -10.20 -22.28
N CYS A 203 -10.49 -10.44 -22.35
CA CYS A 203 -9.44 -9.42 -22.20
C CYS A 203 -9.36 -8.52 -23.44
#